data_04e4d54fc2b855e45d9c3fe7d2522509
#
_entry.id   04e4d54fc2b855e45d9c3fe7d2522509
#
_cell.length_a   1.000
_cell.length_b   1.000
_cell.length_c   1.000
_cell.angle_alpha   90.00
_cell.angle_beta   90.00
_cell.angle_gamma   90.00
#
_symmetry.space_group_name_H-M   'P 1'
#
loop_
_entity.id
_entity.type
_entity.pdbx_description
1 polymer ?
#
loop_
_entity_poly.entity_id
_entity_poly.type
_entity_poly.pdbx_seq_one_letter_code
_entity_poly.pdbx_strand_id
1 'polypeptide(L)'
;MEVTINPKLTEHLELREKALKQRDPKAMYQLAQIYASMKGKKNEKKAYELYKSSATHGYAEAQFRMGMCNEKGIGVKQSIRMAITWYIRAEISAASDIADGLDSTDESTRELLHIFREDPGFAEEMDDTAFAKPEPLEYTTIADILCAAERGDPEAQDWLGHNYYCGANGLEENYEEAAYWYHKSAGQGSESGMHHLAQFYKWTEQYKMAVEWYRKYAAFRIRQRREYLGW
;
A
#
# COMPACT_ATOMS: atom_id res chain seq x y z
N MET A 1 -13.26 44.65 26.09
CA MET A 1 -12.77 43.33 26.50
C MET A 1 -12.47 42.55 25.25
N GLU A 2 -11.20 42.42 24.89
CA GLU A 2 -10.80 41.53 23.78
C GLU A 2 -10.99 40.09 24.30
N VAL A 3 -11.89 39.36 23.62
CA VAL A 3 -12.07 37.95 23.88
C VAL A 3 -10.87 37.23 23.22
N THR A 4 -9.88 36.88 24.02
CA THR A 4 -8.73 36.08 23.56
C THR A 4 -9.27 34.68 23.24
N ILE A 5 -9.55 34.42 21.95
CA ILE A 5 -9.98 33.11 21.47
C ILE A 5 -8.78 32.16 21.63
N ASN A 6 -9.02 30.99 22.25
CA ASN A 6 -7.98 29.99 22.44
C ASN A 6 -7.45 29.53 21.06
N PRO A 7 -6.15 29.71 20.75
CA PRO A 7 -5.58 29.40 19.43
C PRO A 7 -5.86 27.96 18.97
N LYS A 8 -5.82 26.98 19.89
CA LYS A 8 -6.15 25.58 19.59
C LYS A 8 -7.61 25.37 19.18
N LEU A 9 -8.54 26.19 19.70
CA LEU A 9 -9.93 26.10 19.32
C LEU A 9 -10.15 26.67 17.91
N THR A 10 -9.49 27.77 17.59
CA THR A 10 -9.52 28.38 16.25
C THR A 10 -8.98 27.42 15.20
N GLU A 11 -7.81 26.85 15.44
CA GLU A 11 -7.18 25.83 14.56
C GLU A 11 -8.10 24.63 14.31
N HIS A 12 -8.75 24.13 15.38
CA HIS A 12 -9.70 23.02 15.25
C HIS A 12 -10.96 23.40 14.44
N LEU A 13 -11.45 24.61 14.57
CA LEU A 13 -12.62 25.10 13.83
C LEU A 13 -12.27 25.28 12.33
N GLU A 14 -11.13 25.86 12.03
CA GLU A 14 -10.60 25.97 10.66
C GLU A 14 -10.42 24.61 10.00
N LEU A 15 -9.82 23.65 10.73
CA LEU A 15 -9.65 22.28 10.25
C LEU A 15 -11.01 21.62 9.93
N ARG A 16 -12.02 21.80 10.79
CA ARG A 16 -13.37 21.30 10.55
C ARG A 16 -14.02 21.94 9.33
N GLU A 17 -13.80 23.23 9.13
CA GLU A 17 -14.33 23.93 7.96
C GLU A 17 -13.71 23.41 6.67
N LYS A 18 -12.37 23.28 6.61
CA LYS A 18 -11.64 22.69 5.48
C LYS A 18 -12.12 21.26 5.20
N ALA A 19 -12.21 20.44 6.23
CA ALA A 19 -12.62 19.04 6.09
C ALA A 19 -14.07 18.87 5.61
N LEU A 20 -15.02 19.61 6.18
CA LEU A 20 -16.45 19.35 5.98
C LEU A 20 -17.08 20.23 4.89
N LYS A 21 -16.62 21.48 4.71
CA LYS A 21 -17.16 22.40 3.71
C LYS A 21 -16.36 22.37 2.40
N GLN A 22 -15.03 22.40 2.49
CA GLN A 22 -14.14 22.41 1.31
C GLN A 22 -13.81 21.02 0.78
N ARG A 23 -14.14 19.95 1.54
CA ARG A 23 -13.84 18.54 1.20
C ARG A 23 -12.35 18.29 0.96
N ASP A 24 -11.47 19.01 1.67
CA ASP A 24 -10.03 18.81 1.59
C ASP A 24 -9.65 17.44 2.18
N PRO A 25 -9.08 16.52 1.38
CA PRO A 25 -8.74 15.16 1.84
C PRO A 25 -7.73 15.14 2.99
N LYS A 26 -6.74 16.03 2.98
CA LYS A 26 -5.74 16.15 4.03
C LYS A 26 -6.36 16.64 5.34
N ALA A 27 -7.24 17.64 5.26
CA ALA A 27 -7.96 18.15 6.44
C ALA A 27 -8.93 17.09 7.01
N MET A 28 -9.62 16.31 6.15
CA MET A 28 -10.44 15.17 6.59
C MET A 28 -9.61 14.13 7.33
N TYR A 29 -8.43 13.77 6.80
CA TYR A 29 -7.52 12.85 7.45
C TYR A 29 -7.06 13.36 8.82
N GLN A 30 -6.64 14.61 8.93
CA GLN A 30 -6.23 15.23 10.20
C GLN A 30 -7.37 15.25 11.22
N LEU A 31 -8.58 15.61 10.80
CA LEU A 31 -9.76 15.58 11.66
C LEU A 31 -10.09 14.15 12.12
N ALA A 32 -9.94 13.16 11.23
CA ALA A 32 -10.10 11.74 11.57
C ALA A 32 -9.10 11.28 12.64
N GLN A 33 -7.84 11.73 12.58
CA GLN A 33 -6.81 11.44 13.58
C GLN A 33 -7.21 11.98 14.97
N ILE A 34 -7.80 13.18 15.00
CA ILE A 34 -8.29 13.76 16.27
C ILE A 34 -9.40 12.87 16.85
N TYR A 35 -10.39 12.45 16.04
CA TYR A 35 -11.42 11.53 16.54
C TYR A 35 -10.86 10.16 16.93
N ALA A 36 -9.89 9.64 16.20
CA ALA A 36 -9.24 8.36 16.52
C ALA A 36 -8.45 8.41 17.85
N SER A 37 -7.91 9.57 18.24
CA SER A 37 -7.24 9.74 19.53
C SER A 37 -8.23 9.81 20.71
N MET A 38 -9.50 10.11 20.45
CA MET A 38 -10.56 10.16 21.46
C MET A 38 -11.10 8.75 21.72
N LYS A 39 -11.12 8.31 22.98
CA LYS A 39 -11.65 6.98 23.33
C LYS A 39 -13.15 6.87 23.05
N GLY A 40 -13.59 5.70 22.64
CA GLY A 40 -15.00 5.30 22.55
C GLY A 40 -15.48 4.98 21.12
N LYS A 41 -16.33 3.96 21.00
CA LYS A 41 -16.85 3.43 19.73
C LYS A 41 -17.50 4.49 18.81
N LYS A 42 -18.13 5.50 19.39
CA LYS A 42 -18.74 6.61 18.62
C LYS A 42 -17.68 7.44 17.89
N ASN A 43 -16.53 7.68 18.53
CA ASN A 43 -15.42 8.42 17.93
C ASN A 43 -14.66 7.57 16.91
N GLU A 44 -14.49 6.27 17.17
CA GLU A 44 -13.94 5.31 16.22
C GLU A 44 -14.75 5.28 14.92
N LYS A 45 -16.09 5.24 15.02
CA LYS A 45 -16.96 5.28 13.84
C LYS A 45 -16.86 6.62 13.09
N LYS A 46 -16.80 7.75 13.80
CA LYS A 46 -16.58 9.06 13.15
C LYS A 46 -15.23 9.15 12.46
N ALA A 47 -14.16 8.66 13.11
CA ALA A 47 -12.84 8.62 12.52
C ALA A 47 -12.84 7.76 11.26
N TYR A 48 -13.48 6.58 11.29
CA TYR A 48 -13.62 5.70 10.14
C TYR A 48 -14.31 6.39 8.95
N GLU A 49 -15.44 7.07 9.16
CA GLU A 49 -16.17 7.78 8.10
C GLU A 49 -15.35 8.92 7.48
N LEU A 50 -14.59 9.66 8.31
CA LEU A 50 -13.70 10.71 7.82
C LEU A 50 -12.49 10.13 7.05
N TYR A 51 -11.88 9.04 7.55
CA TYR A 51 -10.84 8.34 6.80
C TYR A 51 -11.37 7.81 5.48
N LYS A 52 -12.57 7.22 5.46
CA LYS A 52 -13.21 6.75 4.23
C LYS A 52 -13.42 7.89 3.24
N SER A 53 -13.95 9.02 3.69
CA SER A 53 -14.14 10.19 2.84
C SER A 53 -12.81 10.71 2.27
N SER A 54 -11.76 10.82 3.07
CA SER A 54 -10.43 11.21 2.62
C SER A 54 -9.82 10.19 1.64
N ALA A 55 -9.95 8.90 1.94
CA ALA A 55 -9.42 7.80 1.14
C ALA A 55 -10.06 7.71 -0.26
N THR A 56 -11.37 7.99 -0.36
CA THR A 56 -12.09 8.03 -1.65
C THR A 56 -11.66 9.21 -2.54
N HIS A 57 -11.02 10.23 -1.97
CA HIS A 57 -10.38 11.33 -2.72
C HIS A 57 -8.89 11.04 -3.03
N GLY A 58 -8.44 9.80 -2.88
CA GLY A 58 -7.10 9.38 -3.26
C GLY A 58 -5.99 9.68 -2.23
N TYR A 59 -6.32 10.13 -1.01
CA TYR A 59 -5.29 10.43 -0.02
C TYR A 59 -4.68 9.13 0.54
N ALA A 60 -3.42 8.84 0.17
CA ALA A 60 -2.75 7.56 0.43
C ALA A 60 -2.70 7.19 1.93
N GLU A 61 -2.40 8.14 2.82
CA GLU A 61 -2.37 7.91 4.26
C GLU A 61 -3.75 7.55 4.83
N ALA A 62 -4.83 8.11 4.25
CA ALA A 62 -6.19 7.76 4.65
C ALA A 62 -6.55 6.35 4.17
N GLN A 63 -6.15 5.97 2.95
CA GLN A 63 -6.31 4.62 2.42
C GLN A 63 -5.57 3.60 3.28
N PHE A 64 -4.34 3.90 3.69
CA PHE A 64 -3.58 3.07 4.62
C PHE A 64 -4.31 2.92 5.97
N ARG A 65 -4.87 4.01 6.52
CA ARG A 65 -5.69 3.96 7.75
C ARG A 65 -6.96 3.14 7.57
N MET A 66 -7.59 3.19 6.39
CA MET A 66 -8.73 2.31 6.07
C MET A 66 -8.32 0.83 6.10
N GLY A 67 -7.16 0.48 5.56
CA GLY A 67 -6.57 -0.85 5.69
C GLY A 67 -6.47 -1.29 7.14
N MET A 68 -5.86 -0.46 8.00
CA MET A 68 -5.74 -0.75 9.44
C MET A 68 -7.09 -0.88 10.16
N CYS A 69 -8.06 -0.05 9.83
CA CYS A 69 -9.41 -0.10 10.42
C CYS A 69 -10.12 -1.42 10.06
N ASN A 70 -10.04 -1.83 8.80
CA ASN A 70 -10.63 -3.09 8.35
C ASN A 70 -9.88 -4.32 8.89
N GLU A 71 -8.55 -4.27 8.99
CA GLU A 71 -7.72 -5.34 9.58
C GLU A 71 -8.08 -5.60 11.05
N LYS A 72 -8.32 -4.53 11.83
CA LYS A 72 -8.55 -4.60 13.27
C LYS A 72 -10.03 -4.51 13.68
N GLY A 73 -10.91 -4.17 12.77
CA GLY A 73 -12.32 -3.92 13.08
C GLY A 73 -12.59 -2.63 13.85
N ILE A 74 -11.79 -1.57 13.61
CA ILE A 74 -11.92 -0.28 14.30
C ILE A 74 -12.95 0.59 13.56
N GLY A 75 -14.07 0.87 14.20
CA GLY A 75 -15.17 1.66 13.60
C GLY A 75 -15.97 0.93 12.52
N VAL A 76 -15.59 -0.28 12.15
CA VAL A 76 -16.19 -1.12 11.10
C VAL A 76 -16.10 -2.59 11.49
N LYS A 77 -16.87 -3.47 10.84
CA LYS A 77 -16.69 -4.92 10.97
C LYS A 77 -15.34 -5.32 10.35
N GLN A 78 -14.59 -6.17 11.06
CA GLN A 78 -13.31 -6.68 10.57
C GLN A 78 -13.46 -7.40 9.22
N SER A 79 -12.58 -7.10 8.28
CA SER A 79 -12.50 -7.75 6.97
C SER A 79 -11.07 -7.71 6.45
N ILE A 80 -10.43 -8.88 6.40
CA ILE A 80 -9.06 -9.03 5.91
C ILE A 80 -8.97 -8.71 4.41
N ARG A 81 -9.95 -9.14 3.60
CA ARG A 81 -9.99 -8.82 2.17
C ARG A 81 -10.07 -7.31 1.94
N MET A 82 -10.99 -6.62 2.62
CA MET A 82 -11.06 -5.15 2.52
C MET A 82 -9.79 -4.45 3.01
N ALA A 83 -9.11 -5.00 4.01
CA ALA A 83 -7.83 -4.47 4.45
C ALA A 83 -6.77 -4.54 3.34
N ILE A 84 -6.64 -5.69 2.67
CA ILE A 84 -5.73 -5.88 1.53
C ILE A 84 -6.07 -4.87 0.42
N THR A 85 -7.34 -4.76 0.02
CA THR A 85 -7.79 -3.81 -1.01
C THR A 85 -7.36 -2.37 -0.68
N TRP A 86 -7.55 -1.93 0.57
CA TRP A 86 -7.16 -0.58 0.97
C TRP A 86 -5.64 -0.38 1.03
N TYR A 87 -4.85 -1.39 1.40
CA TYR A 87 -3.39 -1.30 1.36
C TYR A 87 -2.87 -1.22 -0.07
N ILE A 88 -3.41 -2.01 -1.01
CA ILE A 88 -3.07 -1.93 -2.45
C ILE A 88 -3.38 -0.52 -2.98
N ARG A 89 -4.54 0.04 -2.64
CA ARG A 89 -4.88 1.43 -3.04
C ARG A 89 -3.90 2.46 -2.50
N ALA A 90 -3.49 2.30 -1.24
CA ALA A 90 -2.56 3.22 -0.60
C ALA A 90 -1.19 3.21 -1.30
N GLU A 91 -0.70 2.03 -1.70
CA GLU A 91 0.56 1.93 -2.44
C GLU A 91 0.47 2.59 -3.82
N ILE A 92 -0.61 2.31 -4.57
CA ILE A 92 -0.83 2.86 -5.92
C ILE A 92 -0.95 4.39 -5.85
N SER A 93 -1.75 4.93 -4.92
CA SER A 93 -1.88 6.39 -4.75
C SER A 93 -0.56 7.04 -4.34
N ALA A 94 0.24 6.39 -3.49
CA ALA A 94 1.56 6.90 -3.11
C ALA A 94 2.54 6.88 -4.29
N ALA A 95 2.47 5.88 -5.16
CA ALA A 95 3.27 5.79 -6.38
C ALA A 95 2.89 6.88 -7.40
N SER A 96 1.58 7.09 -7.61
CA SER A 96 1.08 8.12 -8.54
C SER A 96 1.56 9.51 -8.18
N ASP A 97 1.50 9.87 -6.90
CA ASP A 97 1.94 11.21 -6.46
C ASP A 97 3.45 11.45 -6.71
N ILE A 98 4.28 10.40 -6.66
CA ILE A 98 5.69 10.45 -7.03
C ILE A 98 5.84 10.59 -8.55
N ALA A 99 5.08 9.81 -9.32
CA ALA A 99 5.14 9.80 -10.78
C ALA A 99 4.66 11.12 -11.39
N ASP A 100 3.59 11.72 -10.85
CA ASP A 100 3.09 13.03 -11.29
C ASP A 100 4.15 14.15 -11.11
N GLY A 101 5.06 14.00 -10.14
CA GLY A 101 6.20 14.90 -9.94
C GLY A 101 7.37 14.65 -10.91
N LEU A 102 7.46 13.47 -11.52
CA LEU A 102 8.56 13.07 -12.43
C LEU A 102 8.24 13.25 -13.93
N ASP A 103 7.05 13.78 -14.27
CA ASP A 103 6.60 14.02 -15.67
C ASP A 103 6.62 12.78 -16.59
N SER A 104 6.59 11.57 -16.01
CA SER A 104 6.64 10.29 -16.74
C SER A 104 5.67 9.26 -16.21
N THR A 105 4.36 9.55 -16.24
CA THR A 105 3.39 8.48 -16.01
C THR A 105 3.06 7.79 -17.32
N ASP A 106 3.37 6.51 -17.40
CA ASP A 106 2.80 5.60 -18.37
C ASP A 106 1.26 5.69 -18.32
N GLU A 107 0.65 5.78 -19.50
CA GLU A 107 -0.81 5.93 -19.68
C GLU A 107 -1.57 4.77 -19.00
N SER A 108 -0.96 3.57 -18.95
CA SER A 108 -1.50 2.40 -18.26
C SER A 108 -1.64 2.59 -16.74
N THR A 109 -0.71 3.28 -16.11
CA THR A 109 -0.78 3.59 -14.66
C THR A 109 -1.90 4.59 -14.37
N ARG A 110 -2.11 5.58 -15.26
CA ARG A 110 -3.23 6.55 -15.14
C ARG A 110 -4.58 5.88 -15.32
N GLU A 111 -4.71 4.98 -16.28
CA GLU A 111 -5.93 4.23 -16.55
C GLU A 111 -6.28 3.29 -15.39
N LEU A 112 -5.30 2.57 -14.83
CA LEU A 112 -5.47 1.77 -13.62
C LEU A 112 -5.95 2.61 -12.43
N LEU A 113 -5.38 3.78 -12.21
CA LEU A 113 -5.80 4.71 -11.15
C LEU A 113 -7.23 5.21 -11.35
N HIS A 114 -7.66 5.45 -12.59
CA HIS A 114 -9.04 5.84 -12.92
C HIS A 114 -10.01 4.69 -12.59
N ILE A 115 -9.70 3.47 -13.03
CA ILE A 115 -10.51 2.28 -12.76
C ILE A 115 -10.63 2.02 -11.24
N PHE A 116 -9.53 2.14 -10.49
CA PHE A 116 -9.53 2.00 -9.03
C PHE A 116 -10.34 3.07 -8.29
N ARG A 117 -10.49 4.26 -8.86
CA ARG A 117 -11.33 5.32 -8.28
C ARG A 117 -12.81 5.03 -8.45
N GLU A 118 -13.21 4.41 -9.56
CA GLU A 118 -14.62 4.18 -9.91
C GLU A 118 -15.15 2.84 -9.41
N ASP A 119 -14.33 1.78 -9.37
CA ASP A 119 -14.73 0.47 -8.86
C ASP A 119 -13.90 -0.01 -7.67
N PRO A 120 -14.44 0.08 -6.44
CA PRO A 120 -13.79 -0.44 -5.25
C PRO A 120 -13.56 -1.96 -5.24
N GLY A 121 -14.32 -2.72 -6.03
CA GLY A 121 -14.21 -4.18 -6.14
C GLY A 121 -13.12 -4.64 -7.11
N PHE A 122 -12.69 -3.78 -8.02
CA PHE A 122 -11.73 -4.14 -9.08
C PHE A 122 -10.41 -4.73 -8.55
N ALA A 123 -9.96 -4.31 -7.36
CA ALA A 123 -8.78 -4.90 -6.73
C ALA A 123 -8.96 -6.38 -6.33
N GLU A 124 -10.21 -6.88 -6.30
CA GLU A 124 -10.50 -8.30 -6.07
C GLU A 124 -10.41 -9.11 -7.39
N GLU A 125 -10.59 -8.46 -8.53
CA GLU A 125 -10.60 -9.05 -9.89
C GLU A 125 -9.28 -8.88 -10.66
N MET A 126 -8.26 -8.17 -10.10
CA MET A 126 -6.97 -8.06 -10.75
C MET A 126 -6.36 -9.43 -10.98
N ASP A 127 -6.44 -9.81 -12.24
CA ASP A 127 -6.04 -11.04 -12.86
C ASP A 127 -4.53 -11.32 -12.69
N ASP A 128 -4.18 -12.60 -12.81
CA ASP A 128 -2.85 -13.22 -12.74
C ASP A 128 -1.80 -12.64 -13.71
N THR A 129 -2.18 -11.72 -14.60
CA THR A 129 -1.28 -11.09 -15.57
C THR A 129 -0.33 -10.04 -14.98
N ALA A 130 -0.54 -9.64 -13.72
CA ALA A 130 0.26 -8.62 -13.04
C ALA A 130 1.61 -9.11 -12.48
N PHE A 131 2.00 -10.39 -12.69
CA PHE A 131 3.39 -10.79 -12.56
C PHE A 131 4.15 -10.29 -13.80
N ALA A 132 4.48 -8.99 -13.79
CA ALA A 132 5.45 -8.48 -14.75
C ALA A 132 6.68 -9.38 -14.65
N LYS A 133 7.14 -9.90 -15.80
CA LYS A 133 8.44 -10.59 -15.84
C LYS A 133 9.46 -9.66 -15.19
N PRO A 134 10.27 -10.15 -14.24
CA PRO A 134 11.32 -9.33 -13.67
C PRO A 134 12.17 -8.79 -14.81
N GLU A 135 12.57 -7.52 -14.71
CA GLU A 135 13.50 -6.91 -15.67
C GLU A 135 14.72 -7.81 -15.83
N PRO A 136 15.31 -7.91 -17.03
CA PRO A 136 16.49 -8.74 -17.23
C PRO A 136 17.60 -8.23 -16.32
N LEU A 137 18.02 -9.06 -15.38
CA LEU A 137 19.18 -8.81 -14.53
C LEU A 137 20.44 -8.78 -15.43
N GLU A 138 21.46 -8.03 -15.02
CA GLU A 138 22.78 -8.02 -15.69
C GLU A 138 23.47 -9.41 -15.69
N TYR A 139 22.87 -10.41 -15.12
CA TYR A 139 23.38 -11.78 -15.03
C TYR A 139 23.01 -12.59 -16.27
N THR A 140 24.00 -13.27 -16.83
CA THR A 140 23.85 -13.98 -18.11
C THR A 140 23.39 -15.44 -17.94
N THR A 141 23.54 -16.03 -16.77
CA THR A 141 23.17 -17.44 -16.49
C THR A 141 22.43 -17.60 -15.17
N ILE A 142 21.62 -18.67 -15.05
CA ILE A 142 20.96 -19.04 -13.78
C ILE A 142 21.99 -19.28 -12.67
N ALA A 143 23.16 -19.85 -13.01
CA ALA A 143 24.23 -20.07 -12.03
C ALA A 143 24.74 -18.75 -11.43
N ASP A 144 24.87 -17.70 -12.26
CA ASP A 144 25.27 -16.37 -11.81
C ASP A 144 24.21 -15.75 -10.89
N ILE A 145 22.92 -15.93 -11.22
CA ILE A 145 21.80 -15.43 -10.40
C ILE A 145 21.74 -16.16 -9.06
N LEU A 146 21.87 -17.49 -9.05
CA LEU A 146 21.93 -18.26 -7.82
C LEU A 146 23.09 -17.79 -6.93
N CYS A 147 24.25 -17.60 -7.51
CA CYS A 147 25.45 -17.14 -6.80
C CYS A 147 25.27 -15.70 -6.23
N ALA A 148 24.58 -14.82 -6.97
CA ALA A 148 24.25 -13.47 -6.51
C ALA A 148 23.22 -13.50 -5.36
N ALA A 149 22.16 -14.29 -5.52
CA ALA A 149 21.12 -14.46 -4.49
C ALA A 149 21.66 -15.05 -3.18
N GLU A 150 22.57 -16.03 -3.28
CA GLU A 150 23.27 -16.60 -2.11
C GLU A 150 24.17 -15.57 -1.41
N ARG A 151 24.80 -14.67 -2.16
CA ARG A 151 25.56 -13.53 -1.63
C ARG A 151 24.71 -12.43 -1.03
N GLY A 152 23.41 -12.51 -1.18
CA GLY A 152 22.48 -11.58 -0.56
C GLY A 152 21.91 -10.51 -1.49
N ASP A 153 22.12 -10.60 -2.80
CA ASP A 153 21.51 -9.66 -3.75
C ASP A 153 19.98 -9.76 -3.73
N PRO A 154 19.25 -8.70 -3.34
CA PRO A 154 17.81 -8.76 -3.17
C PRO A 154 17.05 -8.88 -4.50
N GLU A 155 17.60 -8.37 -5.60
CA GLU A 155 16.97 -8.45 -6.93
C GLU A 155 17.11 -9.87 -7.48
N ALA A 156 18.30 -10.49 -7.34
CA ALA A 156 18.51 -11.88 -7.69
C ALA A 156 17.63 -12.83 -6.86
N GLN A 157 17.45 -12.55 -5.58
CA GLN A 157 16.55 -13.32 -4.70
C GLN A 157 15.09 -13.20 -5.13
N ASP A 158 14.62 -12.00 -5.47
CA ASP A 158 13.27 -11.77 -5.96
C ASP A 158 13.04 -12.48 -7.29
N TRP A 159 14.00 -12.39 -8.21
CA TRP A 159 13.98 -13.08 -9.49
C TRP A 159 13.89 -14.61 -9.33
N LEU A 160 14.66 -15.21 -8.42
CA LEU A 160 14.56 -16.64 -8.10
C LEU A 160 13.19 -17.01 -7.55
N GLY A 161 12.66 -16.21 -6.63
CA GLY A 161 11.32 -16.40 -6.09
C GLY A 161 10.27 -16.47 -7.19
N HIS A 162 10.32 -15.54 -8.16
CA HIS A 162 9.42 -15.52 -9.29
C HIS A 162 9.58 -16.76 -10.19
N ASN A 163 10.81 -17.15 -10.51
CA ASN A 163 11.05 -18.28 -11.40
C ASN A 163 10.68 -19.63 -10.77
N TYR A 164 10.89 -19.80 -9.47
CA TYR A 164 10.36 -20.97 -8.75
C TYR A 164 8.84 -20.97 -8.66
N TYR A 165 8.21 -19.79 -8.55
CA TYR A 165 6.75 -19.69 -8.56
C TYR A 165 6.14 -20.10 -9.89
N CYS A 166 6.74 -19.69 -11.01
CA CYS A 166 6.23 -19.95 -12.36
C CYS A 166 6.75 -21.25 -13.01
N GLY A 167 7.74 -21.92 -12.42
CA GLY A 167 8.44 -23.03 -13.09
C GLY A 167 9.15 -22.58 -14.37
N ALA A 168 9.85 -21.44 -14.35
CA ALA A 168 10.41 -20.82 -15.53
C ALA A 168 11.95 -20.91 -15.57
N ASN A 169 12.54 -20.64 -16.76
CA ASN A 169 13.98 -20.56 -17.00
C ASN A 169 14.78 -21.82 -16.56
N GLY A 170 14.16 -23.00 -16.67
CA GLY A 170 14.79 -24.29 -16.30
C GLY A 170 14.70 -24.65 -14.83
N LEU A 171 14.00 -23.86 -14.03
CA LEU A 171 13.61 -24.21 -12.67
C LEU A 171 12.24 -24.88 -12.66
N GLU A 172 12.07 -25.90 -11.84
CA GLU A 172 10.74 -26.51 -11.61
C GLU A 172 9.92 -25.65 -10.66
N GLU A 173 8.58 -25.64 -10.87
CA GLU A 173 7.64 -24.97 -9.99
C GLU A 173 7.80 -25.49 -8.55
N ASN A 174 8.10 -24.57 -7.63
CA ASN A 174 8.29 -24.88 -6.23
C ASN A 174 7.90 -23.68 -5.35
N TYR A 175 6.70 -23.75 -4.74
CA TYR A 175 6.18 -22.67 -3.90
C TYR A 175 6.94 -22.49 -2.59
N GLU A 176 7.59 -23.53 -2.06
CA GLU A 176 8.41 -23.41 -0.85
C GLU A 176 9.70 -22.63 -1.13
N GLU A 177 10.37 -22.94 -2.24
CA GLU A 177 11.54 -22.18 -2.71
C GLU A 177 11.16 -20.75 -3.09
N ALA A 178 10.03 -20.56 -3.79
CA ALA A 178 9.52 -19.22 -4.13
C ALA A 178 9.33 -18.38 -2.87
N ALA A 179 8.63 -18.90 -1.87
CA ALA A 179 8.42 -18.21 -0.59
C ALA A 179 9.75 -17.91 0.11
N TYR A 180 10.69 -18.84 0.13
CA TYR A 180 12.00 -18.66 0.77
C TYR A 180 12.77 -17.48 0.17
N TRP A 181 12.87 -17.43 -1.17
CA TRP A 181 13.60 -16.38 -1.86
C TRP A 181 12.91 -15.03 -1.77
N TYR A 182 11.57 -14.96 -1.91
CA TYR A 182 10.82 -13.74 -1.68
C TYR A 182 10.98 -13.21 -0.25
N HIS A 183 10.99 -14.08 0.75
CA HIS A 183 11.24 -13.68 2.15
C HIS A 183 12.63 -13.09 2.34
N LYS A 184 13.65 -13.65 1.71
CA LYS A 184 15.01 -13.11 1.78
C LYS A 184 15.08 -11.71 1.18
N SER A 185 14.54 -11.52 -0.02
CA SER A 185 14.49 -10.22 -0.70
C SER A 185 13.71 -9.18 0.12
N ALA A 186 12.48 -9.52 0.51
CA ALA A 186 11.62 -8.65 1.31
C ALA A 186 12.21 -8.31 2.69
N GLY A 187 12.92 -9.26 3.31
CA GLY A 187 13.59 -9.09 4.60
C GLY A 187 14.71 -8.06 4.57
N GLN A 188 15.30 -7.82 3.43
CA GLN A 188 16.30 -6.77 3.18
C GLN A 188 15.68 -5.41 2.87
N GLY A 189 14.35 -5.32 2.81
CA GLY A 189 13.63 -4.09 2.48
C GLY A 189 13.51 -3.83 0.98
N SER A 190 13.73 -4.86 0.13
CA SER A 190 13.51 -4.75 -1.32
C SER A 190 12.04 -4.44 -1.60
N GLU A 191 11.81 -3.44 -2.43
CA GLU A 191 10.47 -3.03 -2.85
C GLU A 191 9.77 -4.15 -3.61
N SER A 192 10.42 -4.70 -4.64
CA SER A 192 9.92 -5.81 -5.45
C SER A 192 9.69 -7.05 -4.59
N GLY A 193 10.63 -7.41 -3.71
CA GLY A 193 10.50 -8.55 -2.81
C GLY A 193 9.30 -8.43 -1.86
N MET A 194 9.04 -7.25 -1.28
CA MET A 194 7.84 -7.03 -0.44
C MET A 194 6.55 -7.15 -1.24
N HIS A 195 6.52 -6.59 -2.45
CA HIS A 195 5.37 -6.64 -3.34
C HIS A 195 5.06 -8.07 -3.77
N HIS A 196 6.03 -8.78 -4.35
CA HIS A 196 5.84 -10.15 -4.83
C HIS A 196 5.50 -11.12 -3.69
N LEU A 197 6.09 -10.95 -2.51
CA LEU A 197 5.73 -11.77 -1.34
C LEU A 197 4.28 -11.52 -0.89
N ALA A 198 3.81 -10.28 -0.91
CA ALA A 198 2.42 -9.97 -0.60
C ALA A 198 1.45 -10.59 -1.62
N GLN A 199 1.79 -10.52 -2.91
CA GLN A 199 1.03 -11.14 -3.98
C GLN A 199 1.04 -12.67 -3.87
N PHE A 200 2.20 -13.27 -3.66
CA PHE A 200 2.36 -14.71 -3.45
C PHE A 200 1.41 -15.23 -2.37
N TYR A 201 1.37 -14.57 -1.21
CA TYR A 201 0.46 -14.97 -0.13
C TYR A 201 -1.03 -14.71 -0.45
N LYS A 202 -1.34 -13.69 -1.26
CA LYS A 202 -2.70 -13.47 -1.73
C LYS A 202 -3.17 -14.61 -2.64
N TRP A 203 -2.35 -15.06 -3.58
CA TRP A 203 -2.71 -16.13 -4.54
C TRP A 203 -2.71 -17.52 -3.94
N THR A 204 -1.82 -17.79 -2.99
CA THR A 204 -1.84 -19.03 -2.21
C THR A 204 -2.91 -19.02 -1.11
N GLU A 205 -3.84 -18.04 -1.14
CA GLU A 205 -4.95 -17.87 -0.19
C GLU A 205 -4.54 -17.72 1.29
N GLN A 206 -3.28 -17.42 1.54
CA GLN A 206 -2.75 -17.16 2.87
C GLN A 206 -3.02 -15.70 3.29
N TYR A 207 -4.29 -15.29 3.32
CA TYR A 207 -4.71 -13.90 3.49
C TYR A 207 -4.17 -13.19 4.74
N LYS A 208 -3.89 -13.92 5.84
CA LYS A 208 -3.30 -13.34 7.05
C LYS A 208 -1.87 -12.86 6.79
N MET A 209 -1.09 -13.65 6.05
CA MET A 209 0.27 -13.28 5.65
C MET A 209 0.24 -12.19 4.58
N ALA A 210 -0.67 -12.30 3.61
CA ALA A 210 -0.85 -11.30 2.58
C ALA A 210 -1.11 -9.90 3.17
N VAL A 211 -2.07 -9.76 4.12
CA VAL A 211 -2.38 -8.46 4.74
C VAL A 211 -1.20 -7.87 5.48
N GLU A 212 -0.38 -8.69 6.11
CA GLU A 212 0.84 -8.22 6.80
C GLU A 212 1.85 -7.63 5.81
N TRP A 213 2.11 -8.31 4.68
CA TRP A 213 3.07 -7.86 3.69
C TRP A 213 2.55 -6.68 2.87
N TYR A 214 1.28 -6.66 2.46
CA TYR A 214 0.68 -5.48 1.84
C TYR A 214 0.72 -4.26 2.76
N ARG A 215 0.51 -4.42 4.07
CA ARG A 215 0.65 -3.33 5.04
C ARG A 215 2.09 -2.81 5.09
N LYS A 216 3.09 -3.71 5.13
CA LYS A 216 4.51 -3.32 5.13
C LYS A 216 4.87 -2.57 3.86
N TYR A 217 4.44 -3.08 2.71
CA TYR A 217 4.71 -2.49 1.41
C TYR A 217 4.04 -1.12 1.25
N ALA A 218 2.76 -0.99 1.57
CA ALA A 218 2.06 0.29 1.53
C ALA A 218 2.70 1.34 2.47
N ALA A 219 3.14 0.93 3.66
CA ALA A 219 3.86 1.82 4.58
C ALA A 219 5.21 2.28 4.00
N PHE A 220 5.92 1.39 3.32
CA PHE A 220 7.17 1.71 2.62
C PHE A 220 6.94 2.74 1.51
N ARG A 221 5.94 2.53 0.64
CA ARG A 221 5.57 3.47 -0.45
C ARG A 221 5.16 4.85 0.08
N ILE A 222 4.35 4.91 1.13
CA ILE A 222 3.96 6.18 1.77
C ILE A 222 5.18 6.91 2.33
N ARG A 223 6.16 6.19 2.91
CA ARG A 223 7.40 6.79 3.40
C ARG A 223 8.21 7.39 2.25
N GLN A 224 8.45 6.64 1.17
CA GLN A 224 9.12 7.14 -0.03
C GLN A 224 8.46 8.40 -0.58
N ARG A 225 7.12 8.39 -0.68
CA ARG A 225 6.36 9.57 -1.10
C ARG A 225 6.62 10.79 -0.22
N ARG A 226 6.65 10.63 1.10
CA ARG A 226 6.93 11.74 2.03
C ARG A 226 8.34 12.28 1.87
N GLU A 227 9.32 11.39 1.75
CA GLU A 227 10.72 11.75 1.51
C GLU A 227 10.85 12.52 0.18
N TYR A 228 10.19 12.07 -0.87
CA TYR A 228 10.16 12.76 -2.17
C TYR A 228 9.52 14.15 -2.10
N LEU A 229 8.40 14.30 -1.38
CA LEU A 229 7.67 15.57 -1.24
C LEU A 229 8.27 16.50 -0.17
N GLY A 230 9.31 16.08 0.54
CA GLY A 230 9.95 16.85 1.59
C GLY A 230 9.10 17.04 2.86
N TRP A 231 8.32 16.01 3.23
CA TRP A 231 7.38 16.02 4.39
C TRP A 231 7.87 15.18 5.55
#